data_ee6ccfce8de2b0b9a12b7221061d457d
#
_entry.id   ee6ccfce8de2b0b9a12b7221061d457d
#
_cell.length_a   1.000
_cell.length_b   1.000
_cell.length_c   1.000
_cell.angle_alpha   90.00
_cell.angle_beta   90.00
_cell.angle_gamma   90.00
#
_symmetry.space_group_name_H-M   'P 1'
#
loop_
_entity.id
_entity.type
_entity.pdbx_description
1 polymer ?
#
loop_
_entity_poly.entity_id
_entity_poly.type
_entity_poly.pdbx_seq_one_letter_code
_entity_poly.pdbx_strand_id
1 'polypeptide(L)'
;MASNKIELYDYQRQAVDRLHNGSVLLGKVGSGKSFTGLFYYLENHKELPLYIITVAKKRNDKEWHRDMEALGITGVVDSWNNITKYTDVENAFFLFDEQRAIGYGSWGMSFIKIARKNKWIMLTATPGDVWIDWMCLFIANGFYKNKSQFVDMHVEYNPYSKFPQIKRYHGVDRLDRLRRSLVVAMEDFRKTKVNRLTINTSFDKDLYSMVVKSRFNPYTEAPITNASEFTQVLRRIVNSSDRRKEAVKNEIATRDKVIVFYNYIYELDILKDICRELNRAYYQYNGSKHETIPNSDSWIYLVQYTAGAEAWNCTTTDSILFFSLNYSYRIMDQSEGRINRVNTSFENLYYVYFKSPASIDDAISRSIKSKKKFNERNWVTNICPDWSAISKEN
;
A
#
# COMPACT_ATOMS: atom_id res chain seq x y z
N MET A 1 12.03 36.18 13.84
CA MET A 1 11.27 34.91 13.90
C MET A 1 12.30 33.79 13.93
N ALA A 2 12.41 33.04 15.02
CA ALA A 2 13.33 31.92 15.10
C ALA A 2 12.89 30.87 14.09
N SER A 3 13.72 30.60 13.09
CA SER A 3 13.47 29.45 12.17
C SER A 3 13.52 28.20 13.02
N ASN A 4 12.40 27.53 13.22
CA ASN A 4 12.40 26.20 13.79
C ASN A 4 13.26 25.31 12.89
N LYS A 5 14.50 25.08 13.29
CA LYS A 5 15.43 24.21 12.58
C LYS A 5 14.84 22.80 12.66
N ILE A 6 14.45 22.25 11.52
CA ILE A 6 13.96 20.88 11.46
C ILE A 6 15.14 19.96 11.80
N GLU A 7 14.99 19.16 12.84
CA GLU A 7 15.99 18.20 13.28
C GLU A 7 15.50 16.78 13.05
N LEU A 8 16.40 15.90 12.67
CA LEU A 8 16.12 14.48 12.56
C LEU A 8 16.03 13.83 13.95
N TYR A 9 15.13 12.89 14.11
CA TYR A 9 15.16 11.97 15.26
C TYR A 9 16.42 11.08 15.20
N ASP A 10 16.88 10.59 16.34
CA ASP A 10 18.11 9.79 16.44
C ASP A 10 18.14 8.61 15.46
N TYR A 11 17.04 7.87 15.32
CA TYR A 11 16.95 6.74 14.39
C TYR A 11 17.02 7.17 12.92
N GLN A 12 16.56 8.38 12.59
CA GLN A 12 16.68 8.94 11.25
C GLN A 12 18.14 9.37 10.99
N ARG A 13 18.77 9.99 11.98
CA ARG A 13 20.19 10.37 11.94
C ARG A 13 21.05 9.12 11.70
N GLN A 14 20.90 8.09 12.51
CA GLN A 14 21.58 6.81 12.33
C GLN A 14 21.37 6.19 10.95
N ALA A 15 20.16 6.36 10.38
CA ALA A 15 19.89 5.89 9.01
C ALA A 15 20.64 6.74 7.97
N VAL A 16 20.70 8.07 8.11
CA VAL A 16 21.48 8.96 7.23
C VAL A 16 22.95 8.56 7.21
N ASP A 17 23.54 8.31 8.38
CA ASP A 17 24.96 7.94 8.54
C ASP A 17 25.31 6.58 7.88
N ARG A 18 24.32 5.70 7.72
CA ARG A 18 24.49 4.38 7.10
C ARG A 18 24.15 4.35 5.61
N LEU A 19 23.47 5.38 5.11
CA LEU A 19 23.12 5.47 3.69
C LEU A 19 24.36 5.65 2.82
N HIS A 20 24.35 5.03 1.67
CA HIS A 20 25.35 5.17 0.61
C HIS A 20 24.67 5.15 -0.75
N ASN A 21 25.40 5.52 -1.80
CA ASN A 21 24.86 5.44 -3.16
C ASN A 21 24.35 4.06 -3.49
N GLY A 22 23.11 3.95 -4.00
CA GLY A 22 22.45 2.69 -4.33
C GLY A 22 21.71 2.03 -3.18
N SER A 23 21.69 2.64 -1.98
CA SER A 23 20.96 2.11 -0.83
C SER A 23 19.44 2.13 -0.99
N VAL A 24 18.80 1.20 -0.31
CA VAL A 24 17.35 1.15 -0.12
C VAL A 24 17.03 1.50 1.33
N LEU A 25 16.50 2.69 1.57
CA LEU A 25 16.02 3.11 2.87
C LEU A 25 14.67 2.45 3.16
N LEU A 26 14.69 1.48 4.05
CA LEU A 26 13.51 0.73 4.49
C LEU A 26 12.96 1.33 5.77
N GLY A 27 11.72 1.79 5.75
CA GLY A 27 11.04 2.28 6.95
C GLY A 27 9.55 2.16 6.82
N LYS A 28 8.84 1.95 7.92
CA LYS A 28 7.39 1.86 7.94
C LYS A 28 6.73 3.13 7.38
N VAL A 29 5.47 3.03 7.00
CA VAL A 29 4.68 4.21 6.62
C VAL A 29 4.68 5.20 7.79
N GLY A 30 4.94 6.48 7.51
CA GLY A 30 5.00 7.53 8.55
C GLY A 30 6.28 7.59 9.38
N SER A 31 7.34 6.84 9.04
CA SER A 31 8.63 6.89 9.74
C SER A 31 9.52 8.09 9.37
N GLY A 32 9.06 8.99 8.48
CA GLY A 32 9.83 10.17 8.06
C GLY A 32 10.94 9.88 7.03
N LYS A 33 10.80 8.81 6.23
CA LYS A 33 11.74 8.46 5.15
C LYS A 33 12.06 9.63 4.21
N SER A 34 11.06 10.44 3.87
CA SER A 34 11.23 11.60 2.97
C SER A 34 12.26 12.58 3.53
N PHE A 35 12.10 13.00 4.78
CA PHE A 35 13.07 13.87 5.45
C PHE A 35 14.44 13.21 5.58
N THR A 36 14.51 11.93 5.97
CA THR A 36 15.79 11.20 6.04
C THR A 36 16.50 11.18 4.69
N GLY A 37 15.78 10.96 3.59
CA GLY A 37 16.35 10.98 2.23
C GLY A 37 16.82 12.38 1.80
N LEU A 38 16.05 13.43 2.14
CA LEU A 38 16.44 14.82 1.86
C LEU A 38 17.64 15.25 2.68
N PHE A 39 17.75 14.86 3.95
CA PHE A 39 18.95 15.13 4.77
C PHE A 39 20.18 14.41 4.23
N TYR A 40 20.05 13.16 3.79
CA TYR A 40 21.16 12.47 3.12
C TYR A 40 21.62 13.21 1.87
N TYR A 41 20.69 13.70 1.05
CA TYR A 41 21.03 14.56 -0.10
C TYR A 41 21.77 15.83 0.31
N LEU A 42 21.24 16.58 1.29
CA LEU A 42 21.83 17.83 1.75
C LEU A 42 23.26 17.67 2.27
N GLU A 43 23.53 16.59 2.97
CA GLU A 43 24.82 16.35 3.61
C GLU A 43 25.88 15.79 2.65
N ASN A 44 25.45 15.04 1.63
CA ASN A 44 26.39 14.28 0.79
C ASN A 44 26.38 14.68 -0.70
N HIS A 45 25.33 15.35 -1.17
CA HIS A 45 25.10 15.54 -2.62
C HIS A 45 24.46 16.87 -2.98
N LYS A 46 24.44 17.86 -2.08
CA LYS A 46 23.75 19.16 -2.28
C LYS A 46 24.22 19.94 -3.51
N GLU A 47 25.42 19.64 -4.00
CA GLU A 47 26.01 20.24 -5.20
C GLU A 47 25.42 19.66 -6.50
N LEU A 48 24.74 18.52 -6.45
CA LEU A 48 24.11 17.89 -7.60
C LEU A 48 22.66 18.33 -7.75
N PRO A 49 22.13 18.44 -8.99
CA PRO A 49 20.70 18.64 -9.20
C PRO A 49 19.87 17.50 -8.60
N LEU A 50 18.81 17.84 -7.86
CA LEU A 50 17.92 16.86 -7.23
C LEU A 50 16.73 16.51 -8.14
N TYR A 51 16.52 15.21 -8.34
CA TYR A 51 15.35 14.64 -8.99
C TYR A 51 14.66 13.66 -8.04
N ILE A 52 13.35 13.84 -7.84
CA ILE A 52 12.53 12.95 -7.02
C ILE A 52 11.51 12.27 -7.91
N ILE A 53 11.59 10.94 -8.02
CA ILE A 53 10.65 10.12 -8.78
C ILE A 53 9.73 9.41 -7.79
N THR A 54 8.45 9.78 -7.80
CA THR A 54 7.46 9.31 -6.83
C THR A 54 6.17 8.82 -7.51
N VAL A 55 5.14 8.49 -6.74
CA VAL A 55 3.83 8.16 -7.30
C VAL A 55 3.11 9.43 -7.77
N ALA A 56 2.34 9.31 -8.87
CA ALA A 56 1.66 10.46 -9.48
C ALA A 56 0.85 11.29 -8.49
N LYS A 57 0.21 10.63 -7.52
CA LYS A 57 -0.58 11.29 -6.49
C LYS A 57 0.28 12.18 -5.57
N LYS A 58 1.38 11.67 -5.00
CA LYS A 58 2.28 12.48 -4.14
C LYS A 58 2.87 13.68 -4.87
N ARG A 59 3.17 13.52 -6.19
CA ARG A 59 3.58 14.63 -7.03
C ARG A 59 2.47 15.69 -7.12
N ASN A 60 1.23 15.28 -7.43
CA ASN A 60 0.09 16.18 -7.61
C ASN A 60 -0.31 16.88 -6.31
N ASP A 61 -0.26 16.16 -5.18
CA ASP A 61 -0.57 16.68 -3.84
C ASP A 61 0.56 17.58 -3.27
N LYS A 62 1.66 17.73 -4.02
CA LYS A 62 2.84 18.56 -3.69
C LYS A 62 3.48 18.23 -2.32
N GLU A 63 3.36 16.98 -1.85
CA GLU A 63 3.96 16.56 -0.57
C GLU A 63 5.48 16.83 -0.57
N TRP A 64 6.19 16.36 -1.60
CA TRP A 64 7.62 16.56 -1.75
C TRP A 64 8.03 18.04 -1.86
N HIS A 65 7.21 18.87 -2.51
CA HIS A 65 7.50 20.31 -2.62
C HIS A 65 7.45 20.98 -1.25
N ARG A 66 6.48 20.61 -0.38
CA ARG A 66 6.39 21.13 0.99
C ARG A 66 7.57 20.68 1.85
N ASP A 67 7.99 19.40 1.72
CA ASP A 67 9.14 18.88 2.46
C ASP A 67 10.45 19.56 2.01
N MET A 68 10.63 19.78 0.71
CA MET A 68 11.78 20.51 0.14
C MET A 68 11.78 21.98 0.57
N GLU A 69 10.64 22.67 0.48
CA GLU A 69 10.50 24.07 0.90
C GLU A 69 10.87 24.26 2.37
N ALA A 70 10.41 23.35 3.23
CA ALA A 70 10.72 23.38 4.66
C ALA A 70 12.23 23.25 4.96
N LEU A 71 13.01 22.68 4.04
CA LEU A 71 14.45 22.50 4.14
C LEU A 71 15.26 23.46 3.25
N GLY A 72 14.59 24.38 2.53
CA GLY A 72 15.24 25.29 1.58
C GLY A 72 15.88 24.58 0.38
N ILE A 73 15.32 23.44 -0.06
CA ILE A 73 15.81 22.64 -1.17
C ILE A 73 15.00 22.95 -2.43
N THR A 74 15.67 23.01 -3.57
CA THR A 74 15.03 23.05 -4.89
C THR A 74 15.32 21.76 -5.65
N GLY A 75 14.36 21.30 -6.47
CA GLY A 75 14.52 20.08 -7.26
C GLY A 75 13.33 19.79 -8.15
N VAL A 76 13.46 18.81 -8.99
CA VAL A 76 12.40 18.32 -9.88
C VAL A 76 11.67 17.18 -9.23
N VAL A 77 10.33 17.24 -9.18
CA VAL A 77 9.47 16.16 -8.68
C VAL A 77 8.60 15.65 -9.81
N ASP A 78 8.73 14.38 -10.16
CA ASP A 78 7.89 13.77 -11.20
C ASP A 78 7.46 12.34 -10.81
N SER A 79 6.59 11.77 -11.61
CA SER A 79 6.04 10.45 -11.34
C SER A 79 6.78 9.33 -12.07
N TRP A 80 6.70 8.11 -11.54
CA TRP A 80 7.19 6.90 -12.19
C TRP A 80 6.67 6.72 -13.62
N ASN A 81 5.47 7.25 -13.95
CA ASN A 81 4.92 7.20 -15.30
C ASN A 81 5.77 7.97 -16.31
N ASN A 82 6.50 8.97 -15.84
CA ASN A 82 7.34 9.85 -16.65
C ASN A 82 8.84 9.54 -16.56
N ILE A 83 9.24 8.48 -15.87
CA ILE A 83 10.65 8.17 -15.59
C ILE A 83 11.53 8.10 -16.84
N THR A 84 10.96 7.70 -17.99
CA THR A 84 11.68 7.61 -19.26
C THR A 84 12.27 8.93 -19.75
N LYS A 85 11.68 10.08 -19.34
CA LYS A 85 12.18 11.42 -19.68
C LYS A 85 13.56 11.73 -19.11
N TYR A 86 13.97 10.99 -18.08
CA TYR A 86 15.18 11.28 -17.30
C TYR A 86 16.33 10.31 -17.61
N THR A 87 16.19 9.43 -18.61
CA THR A 87 17.21 8.40 -18.96
C THR A 87 18.52 8.97 -19.43
N ASP A 88 18.53 10.23 -19.91
CA ASP A 88 19.71 10.92 -20.41
C ASP A 88 20.29 11.93 -19.42
N VAL A 89 19.69 12.07 -18.24
CA VAL A 89 20.22 12.88 -17.16
C VAL A 89 21.47 12.23 -16.59
N GLU A 90 22.53 13.03 -16.42
CA GLU A 90 23.81 12.61 -15.85
C GLU A 90 24.27 13.62 -14.78
N ASN A 91 25.16 13.18 -13.89
CA ASN A 91 25.70 14.01 -12.80
C ASN A 91 24.61 14.66 -11.93
N ALA A 92 23.60 13.91 -11.54
CA ALA A 92 22.51 14.34 -10.69
C ALA A 92 22.34 13.39 -9.49
N PHE A 93 21.53 13.79 -8.51
CA PHE A 93 21.07 12.93 -7.44
C PHE A 93 19.61 12.58 -7.63
N PHE A 94 19.31 11.29 -7.64
CA PHE A 94 17.95 10.77 -7.75
C PHE A 94 17.47 10.18 -6.43
N LEU A 95 16.31 10.62 -5.98
CA LEU A 95 15.57 10.03 -4.89
C LEU A 95 14.35 9.31 -5.45
N PHE A 96 14.37 7.98 -5.43
CA PHE A 96 13.26 7.14 -5.88
C PHE A 96 12.35 6.81 -4.70
N ASP A 97 11.14 7.35 -4.72
CA ASP A 97 10.16 7.13 -3.65
C ASP A 97 9.12 6.09 -4.07
N GLU A 98 8.86 5.14 -3.16
CA GLU A 98 8.01 3.98 -3.39
C GLU A 98 8.55 3.06 -4.49
N GLN A 99 9.20 1.97 -4.10
CA GLN A 99 9.78 0.98 -5.01
C GLN A 99 8.70 0.39 -5.95
N ARG A 100 8.54 0.98 -7.13
CA ARG A 100 7.66 0.47 -8.19
C ARG A 100 8.43 -0.15 -9.35
N ALA A 101 9.74 0.00 -9.38
CA ALA A 101 10.62 -0.61 -10.38
C ALA A 101 10.83 -2.12 -10.13
N ILE A 102 9.83 -2.79 -9.58
CA ILE A 102 9.89 -4.21 -9.19
C ILE A 102 9.87 -5.12 -10.42
N GLY A 103 9.38 -4.77 -11.53
CA GLY A 103 9.39 -5.57 -12.75
C GLY A 103 10.46 -5.13 -13.75
N TYR A 104 10.94 -6.05 -14.59
CA TYR A 104 11.80 -5.71 -15.72
C TYR A 104 10.95 -5.21 -16.91
N GLY A 105 10.12 -4.21 -16.62
CA GLY A 105 9.36 -3.46 -17.63
C GLY A 105 10.05 -2.14 -17.99
N SER A 106 9.35 -1.28 -18.73
CA SER A 106 9.88 0.03 -19.17
C SER A 106 10.41 0.89 -18.00
N TRP A 107 9.72 0.88 -16.87
CA TRP A 107 10.15 1.62 -15.68
C TRP A 107 11.44 1.08 -15.08
N GLY A 108 11.55 -0.25 -14.95
CA GLY A 108 12.76 -0.88 -14.43
C GLY A 108 13.97 -0.65 -15.33
N MET A 109 13.77 -0.69 -16.66
CA MET A 109 14.82 -0.39 -17.63
C MET A 109 15.28 1.07 -17.53
N SER A 110 14.33 2.01 -17.43
CA SER A 110 14.64 3.43 -17.25
C SER A 110 15.36 3.69 -15.94
N PHE A 111 14.88 3.10 -14.83
CA PHE A 111 15.54 3.16 -13.54
C PHE A 111 17.01 2.70 -13.61
N ILE A 112 17.28 1.54 -14.22
CA ILE A 112 18.64 1.03 -14.36
C ILE A 112 19.53 1.99 -15.18
N LYS A 113 19.01 2.57 -16.27
CA LYS A 113 19.76 3.55 -17.09
C LYS A 113 20.13 4.79 -16.29
N ILE A 114 19.16 5.36 -15.57
CA ILE A 114 19.36 6.55 -14.71
C ILE A 114 20.36 6.24 -13.60
N ALA A 115 20.16 5.15 -12.88
CA ALA A 115 20.96 4.76 -11.73
C ALA A 115 22.44 4.54 -12.06
N ARG A 116 22.76 4.08 -13.28
CA ARG A 116 24.13 3.86 -13.74
C ARG A 116 24.92 5.15 -14.03
N LYS A 117 24.23 6.26 -14.27
CA LYS A 117 24.82 7.55 -14.64
C LYS A 117 24.80 8.56 -13.49
N ASN A 118 24.04 8.27 -12.42
CA ASN A 118 23.74 9.22 -11.37
C ASN A 118 23.94 8.63 -9.96
N LYS A 119 24.00 9.51 -8.96
CA LYS A 119 23.88 9.13 -7.55
C LYS A 119 22.42 8.94 -7.20
N TRP A 120 22.12 7.97 -6.34
CA TRP A 120 20.73 7.71 -5.99
C TRP A 120 20.56 6.91 -4.71
N ILE A 121 19.38 7.06 -4.10
CA ILE A 121 18.84 6.16 -3.08
C ILE A 121 17.37 5.85 -3.39
N MET A 122 16.87 4.77 -2.84
CA MET A 122 15.47 4.39 -2.95
C MET A 122 14.80 4.33 -1.58
N LEU A 123 13.60 4.90 -1.46
CA LEU A 123 12.78 4.85 -0.25
C LEU A 123 11.65 3.85 -0.45
N THR A 124 11.42 2.98 0.52
CA THR A 124 10.29 2.06 0.48
C THR A 124 9.83 1.63 1.89
N ALA A 125 8.54 1.35 2.02
CA ALA A 125 7.99 0.68 3.19
C ALA A 125 7.90 -0.84 2.97
N THR A 126 7.83 -1.27 1.72
CA THR A 126 7.64 -2.66 1.31
C THR A 126 8.65 -3.01 0.23
N PRO A 127 9.87 -3.43 0.59
CA PRO A 127 10.81 -3.97 -0.38
C PRO A 127 10.24 -5.29 -0.91
N GLY A 128 10.47 -5.61 -2.18
CA GLY A 128 9.90 -6.75 -2.87
C GLY A 128 9.87 -8.06 -2.06
N ASP A 129 8.80 -8.83 -2.25
CA ASP A 129 8.52 -10.06 -1.48
C ASP A 129 9.30 -11.28 -1.99
N VAL A 130 9.72 -11.24 -3.25
CA VAL A 130 10.45 -12.33 -3.92
C VAL A 130 11.74 -11.82 -4.57
N TRP A 131 12.69 -12.71 -4.81
CA TRP A 131 14.02 -12.30 -5.29
C TRP A 131 14.02 -11.60 -6.65
N ILE A 132 13.07 -11.93 -7.53
CA ILE A 132 12.93 -11.24 -8.81
C ILE A 132 12.61 -9.76 -8.65
N ASP A 133 11.99 -9.36 -7.56
CA ASP A 133 11.65 -7.96 -7.26
C ASP A 133 12.90 -7.12 -6.98
N TRP A 134 14.00 -7.77 -6.58
CA TRP A 134 15.29 -7.13 -6.31
C TRP A 134 16.20 -7.04 -7.54
N MET A 135 15.84 -7.72 -8.61
CA MET A 135 16.69 -7.84 -9.81
C MET A 135 17.12 -6.47 -10.36
N CYS A 136 16.18 -5.53 -10.52
CA CYS A 136 16.52 -4.19 -11.05
C CYS A 136 17.47 -3.43 -10.12
N LEU A 137 17.31 -3.53 -8.81
CA LEU A 137 18.20 -2.94 -7.81
C LEU A 137 19.60 -3.55 -7.87
N PHE A 138 19.70 -4.86 -7.99
CA PHE A 138 20.97 -5.55 -8.11
C PHE A 138 21.71 -5.20 -9.41
N ILE A 139 20.98 -5.07 -10.52
CA ILE A 139 21.56 -4.64 -11.81
C ILE A 139 21.99 -3.17 -11.75
N ALA A 140 21.19 -2.29 -11.13
CA ALA A 140 21.52 -0.88 -10.96
C ALA A 140 22.79 -0.67 -10.12
N ASN A 141 22.99 -1.52 -9.10
CA ASN A 141 24.20 -1.53 -8.27
C ASN A 141 25.39 -2.28 -8.90
N GLY A 142 25.24 -2.79 -10.13
CA GLY A 142 26.35 -3.44 -10.84
C GLY A 142 26.65 -4.89 -10.43
N PHE A 143 25.83 -5.51 -9.58
CA PHE A 143 26.04 -6.91 -9.17
C PHE A 143 25.77 -7.90 -10.31
N TYR A 144 24.95 -7.50 -11.27
CA TYR A 144 24.67 -8.24 -12.51
C TYR A 144 24.69 -7.29 -13.71
N LYS A 145 25.13 -7.80 -14.86
CA LYS A 145 25.16 -7.02 -16.10
C LYS A 145 23.75 -6.70 -16.62
N ASN A 146 22.88 -7.70 -16.56
CA ASN A 146 21.53 -7.62 -17.12
C ASN A 146 20.61 -8.70 -16.51
N LYS A 147 19.35 -8.71 -16.95
CA LYS A 147 18.31 -9.68 -16.56
C LYS A 147 18.74 -11.12 -16.86
N SER A 148 19.29 -11.40 -18.04
CA SER A 148 19.65 -12.77 -18.44
C SER A 148 20.63 -13.36 -17.45
N GLN A 149 21.71 -12.63 -17.11
CA GLN A 149 22.68 -13.10 -16.12
C GLN A 149 22.05 -13.39 -14.76
N PHE A 150 21.15 -12.53 -14.27
CA PHE A 150 20.46 -12.78 -13.01
C PHE A 150 19.57 -14.02 -13.08
N VAL A 151 18.79 -14.14 -14.16
CA VAL A 151 17.86 -15.26 -14.37
C VAL A 151 18.61 -16.57 -14.48
N ASP A 152 19.65 -16.62 -15.31
CA ASP A 152 20.47 -17.83 -15.56
C ASP A 152 21.14 -18.35 -14.27
N MET A 153 21.55 -17.41 -13.39
CA MET A 153 22.21 -17.76 -12.13
C MET A 153 21.25 -18.16 -11.01
N HIS A 154 20.04 -17.61 -11.02
CA HIS A 154 19.19 -17.66 -9.82
C HIS A 154 17.77 -18.16 -10.03
N VAL A 155 17.26 -18.27 -11.24
CA VAL A 155 15.84 -18.57 -11.46
C VAL A 155 15.66 -19.89 -12.20
N GLU A 156 14.92 -20.82 -11.60
CA GLU A 156 14.44 -22.03 -12.26
C GLU A 156 12.95 -21.87 -12.55
N TYR A 157 12.58 -21.93 -13.81
CA TYR A 157 11.18 -21.91 -14.23
C TYR A 157 10.56 -23.30 -14.24
N ASN A 158 9.25 -23.33 -14.02
CA ASN A 158 8.47 -24.56 -14.15
C ASN A 158 8.31 -24.90 -15.65
N PRO A 159 8.91 -26.01 -16.15
CA PRO A 159 8.86 -26.36 -17.58
C PRO A 159 7.46 -26.77 -18.05
N TYR A 160 6.58 -27.12 -17.12
CA TYR A 160 5.21 -27.55 -17.42
C TYR A 160 4.16 -26.43 -17.36
N SER A 161 4.59 -25.20 -17.11
CA SER A 161 3.66 -24.06 -17.05
C SER A 161 3.56 -23.38 -18.42
N LYS A 162 2.33 -23.10 -18.86
CA LYS A 162 2.05 -22.36 -20.11
C LYS A 162 2.66 -20.94 -20.11
N PHE A 163 2.84 -20.34 -18.93
CA PHE A 163 3.46 -19.03 -18.75
C PHE A 163 4.69 -19.16 -17.84
N PRO A 164 5.71 -18.29 -17.96
CA PRO A 164 6.88 -18.32 -17.11
C PRO A 164 6.51 -18.23 -15.62
N GLN A 165 6.54 -19.37 -14.94
CA GLN A 165 6.29 -19.48 -13.50
C GLN A 165 7.58 -19.92 -12.82
N ILE A 166 8.05 -19.10 -11.87
CA ILE A 166 9.26 -19.42 -11.11
C ILE A 166 8.94 -20.60 -10.17
N LYS A 167 9.70 -21.69 -10.34
CA LYS A 167 9.63 -22.90 -9.52
C LYS A 167 10.44 -22.73 -8.24
N ARG A 168 11.66 -22.22 -8.34
CA ARG A 168 12.56 -21.96 -7.22
C ARG A 168 13.65 -20.97 -7.56
N TYR A 169 14.33 -20.47 -6.52
CA TYR A 169 15.53 -19.65 -6.65
C TYR A 169 16.77 -20.43 -6.18
N HIS A 170 17.89 -20.22 -6.85
CA HIS A 170 19.20 -20.75 -6.53
C HIS A 170 20.11 -19.67 -5.92
N GLY A 171 21.08 -20.08 -5.10
CA GLY A 171 22.05 -19.16 -4.51
C GLY A 171 21.43 -18.10 -3.60
N VAL A 172 20.38 -18.48 -2.84
CA VAL A 172 19.59 -17.57 -1.99
C VAL A 172 20.47 -16.87 -0.95
N ASP A 173 21.50 -17.53 -0.41
CA ASP A 173 22.43 -16.91 0.54
C ASP A 173 23.20 -15.74 -0.07
N ARG A 174 23.58 -15.85 -1.35
CA ARG A 174 24.21 -14.73 -2.08
C ARG A 174 23.23 -13.59 -2.26
N LEU A 175 22.00 -13.87 -2.69
CA LEU A 175 20.96 -12.87 -2.87
C LEU A 175 20.66 -12.15 -1.55
N ASP A 176 20.61 -12.89 -0.45
CA ASP A 176 20.38 -12.31 0.88
C ASP A 176 21.54 -11.40 1.33
N ARG A 177 22.79 -11.82 1.12
CA ARG A 177 23.94 -10.94 1.39
C ARG A 177 23.91 -9.65 0.58
N LEU A 178 23.60 -9.73 -0.72
CA LEU A 178 23.47 -8.54 -1.59
C LEU A 178 22.33 -7.64 -1.11
N ARG A 179 21.19 -8.21 -0.75
CA ARG A 179 20.07 -7.43 -0.19
C ARG A 179 20.48 -6.72 1.10
N ARG A 180 21.13 -7.42 2.02
CA ARG A 180 21.58 -6.82 3.29
C ARG A 180 22.61 -5.71 3.09
N SER A 181 23.45 -5.78 2.07
CA SER A 181 24.40 -4.71 1.79
C SER A 181 23.74 -3.43 1.25
N LEU A 182 22.54 -3.52 0.69
CA LEU A 182 21.82 -2.37 0.15
C LEU A 182 20.81 -1.77 1.13
N VAL A 183 20.23 -2.60 2.01
CA VAL A 183 19.12 -2.16 2.87
C VAL A 183 19.63 -1.45 4.12
N VAL A 184 19.22 -0.20 4.26
CA VAL A 184 19.33 0.58 5.50
C VAL A 184 17.96 0.62 6.14
N ALA A 185 17.76 -0.16 7.20
CA ALA A 185 16.51 -0.17 7.93
C ALA A 185 16.47 0.97 8.94
N MET A 186 15.36 1.73 8.92
CA MET A 186 15.02 2.68 9.99
C MET A 186 14.29 1.92 11.10
N GLU A 187 14.87 1.90 12.27
CA GLU A 187 14.20 1.35 13.45
C GLU A 187 13.02 2.26 13.83
N ASP A 188 11.91 1.65 14.17
CA ASP A 188 10.69 2.38 14.50
C ASP A 188 10.52 2.43 16.01
N PHE A 189 10.89 3.54 16.62
CA PHE A 189 10.76 3.80 18.05
C PHE A 189 9.47 4.53 18.42
N ARG A 190 8.40 4.37 17.63
CA ARG A 190 7.12 4.98 17.99
C ARG A 190 6.63 4.45 19.33
N LYS A 191 6.33 5.36 20.24
CA LYS A 191 5.78 5.05 21.56
C LYS A 191 4.32 4.60 21.52
N THR A 192 3.68 4.73 20.35
CA THR A 192 2.25 4.40 20.16
C THR A 192 1.99 2.91 20.30
N LYS A 193 1.10 2.56 21.22
CA LYS A 193 0.56 1.21 21.35
C LYS A 193 -0.56 1.01 20.34
N VAL A 194 -0.43 -0.03 19.53
CA VAL A 194 -1.41 -0.38 18.51
C VAL A 194 -2.34 -1.47 19.02
N ASN A 195 -3.63 -1.15 19.12
CA ASN A 195 -4.68 -2.07 19.53
C ASN A 195 -5.51 -2.49 18.32
N ARG A 196 -5.54 -3.81 18.03
CA ARG A 196 -6.32 -4.37 16.90
C ARG A 196 -7.46 -5.20 17.43
N LEU A 197 -8.69 -4.78 17.09
CA LEU A 197 -9.92 -5.48 17.43
C LEU A 197 -10.53 -6.08 16.17
N THR A 198 -10.97 -7.32 16.23
CA THR A 198 -11.76 -7.95 15.18
C THR A 198 -13.16 -8.21 15.67
N ILE A 199 -14.16 -7.66 14.99
CA ILE A 199 -15.58 -7.87 15.29
C ILE A 199 -16.14 -8.80 14.23
N ASN A 200 -16.60 -9.97 14.66
CA ASN A 200 -17.21 -10.95 13.76
C ASN A 200 -18.73 -10.71 13.70
N THR A 201 -19.25 -10.59 12.47
CA THR A 201 -20.66 -10.36 12.20
C THR A 201 -21.25 -11.50 11.41
N SER A 202 -22.49 -11.89 11.73
CA SER A 202 -23.23 -12.90 10.95
C SER A 202 -23.69 -12.33 9.61
N PHE A 203 -24.00 -13.22 8.68
CA PHE A 203 -24.49 -12.90 7.34
C PHE A 203 -25.59 -13.88 6.95
N ASP A 204 -26.30 -13.60 5.87
CA ASP A 204 -27.32 -14.51 5.31
C ASP A 204 -26.64 -15.72 4.67
N LYS A 205 -26.62 -16.84 5.42
CA LYS A 205 -25.98 -18.10 4.99
C LYS A 205 -26.75 -18.78 3.87
N ASP A 206 -28.08 -18.64 3.86
CA ASP A 206 -28.93 -19.29 2.88
C ASP A 206 -28.78 -18.63 1.52
N LEU A 207 -28.85 -17.29 1.48
CA LEU A 207 -28.56 -16.53 0.27
C LEU A 207 -27.13 -16.75 -0.22
N TYR A 208 -26.14 -16.77 0.67
CA TYR A 208 -24.75 -17.05 0.32
C TYR A 208 -24.59 -18.45 -0.32
N SER A 209 -25.17 -19.47 0.31
CA SER A 209 -25.13 -20.85 -0.19
C SER A 209 -25.89 -21.01 -1.51
N MET A 210 -27.00 -20.30 -1.66
CA MET A 210 -27.78 -20.28 -2.92
C MET A 210 -26.91 -19.72 -4.05
N VAL A 211 -26.23 -18.57 -3.86
CA VAL A 211 -25.35 -17.96 -4.87
C VAL A 211 -24.18 -18.88 -5.20
N VAL A 212 -23.55 -19.52 -4.21
CA VAL A 212 -22.46 -20.48 -4.44
C VAL A 212 -22.90 -21.65 -5.32
N LYS A 213 -24.13 -22.19 -5.10
CA LYS A 213 -24.66 -23.33 -5.86
C LYS A 213 -25.18 -22.94 -7.24
N SER A 214 -26.02 -21.89 -7.30
CA SER A 214 -26.74 -21.51 -8.54
C SER A 214 -25.90 -20.64 -9.48
N ARG A 215 -24.87 -19.95 -8.95
CA ARG A 215 -24.09 -18.94 -9.69
C ARG A 215 -24.96 -17.86 -10.32
N PHE A 216 -26.02 -17.50 -9.60
CA PHE A 216 -26.97 -16.49 -9.99
C PHE A 216 -26.81 -15.24 -9.11
N ASN A 217 -26.77 -14.06 -9.73
CA ASN A 217 -26.63 -12.79 -9.04
C ASN A 217 -28.01 -12.27 -8.62
N PRO A 218 -28.34 -12.27 -7.33
CA PRO A 218 -29.66 -11.86 -6.85
C PRO A 218 -29.89 -10.34 -6.95
N TYR A 219 -28.85 -9.55 -7.21
CA TYR A 219 -28.94 -8.09 -7.32
C TYR A 219 -29.16 -7.60 -8.74
N THR A 220 -28.78 -8.38 -9.73
CA THR A 220 -28.97 -8.07 -11.16
C THR A 220 -29.93 -9.04 -11.86
N GLU A 221 -30.42 -10.05 -11.14
CA GLU A 221 -31.29 -11.14 -11.61
C GLU A 221 -30.71 -11.82 -12.87
N ALA A 222 -29.41 -12.08 -12.89
CA ALA A 222 -28.71 -12.67 -14.03
C ALA A 222 -27.68 -13.72 -13.58
N PRO A 223 -27.31 -14.67 -14.47
CA PRO A 223 -26.20 -15.59 -14.21
C PRO A 223 -24.88 -14.82 -14.03
N ILE A 224 -24.09 -15.25 -13.06
CA ILE A 224 -22.73 -14.69 -12.82
C ILE A 224 -21.80 -15.21 -13.92
N THR A 225 -21.05 -14.31 -14.53
CA THR A 225 -20.25 -14.60 -15.74
C THR A 225 -18.76 -14.84 -15.47
N ASN A 226 -18.24 -14.31 -14.35
CA ASN A 226 -16.80 -14.37 -14.06
C ASN A 226 -16.49 -14.39 -12.55
N ALA A 227 -15.24 -14.73 -12.22
CA ALA A 227 -14.78 -14.86 -10.84
C ALA A 227 -14.84 -13.55 -10.03
N SER A 228 -14.58 -12.41 -10.67
CA SER A 228 -14.61 -11.11 -10.00
C SER A 228 -16.05 -10.74 -9.60
N GLU A 229 -17.02 -10.92 -10.50
CA GLU A 229 -18.44 -10.72 -10.20
C GLU A 229 -18.89 -11.65 -9.06
N PHE A 230 -18.52 -12.93 -9.13
CA PHE A 230 -18.87 -13.91 -8.10
C PHE A 230 -18.38 -13.48 -6.72
N THR A 231 -17.11 -13.11 -6.60
CA THR A 231 -16.55 -12.65 -5.34
C THR A 231 -17.21 -11.35 -4.84
N GLN A 232 -17.53 -10.42 -5.75
CA GLN A 232 -18.24 -9.18 -5.40
C GLN A 232 -19.64 -9.43 -4.87
N VAL A 233 -20.40 -10.34 -5.51
CA VAL A 233 -21.75 -10.73 -5.05
C VAL A 233 -21.68 -11.34 -3.65
N LEU A 234 -20.78 -12.30 -3.43
CA LEU A 234 -20.61 -12.94 -2.11
C LEU A 234 -20.21 -11.92 -1.04
N ARG A 235 -19.29 -11.00 -1.37
CA ARG A 235 -18.92 -9.90 -0.47
C ARG A 235 -20.09 -8.97 -0.18
N ARG A 236 -20.92 -8.68 -1.17
CA ARG A 236 -22.09 -7.82 -0.96
C ARG A 236 -23.08 -8.45 0.03
N ILE A 237 -23.35 -9.76 -0.08
CA ILE A 237 -24.18 -10.49 0.88
C ILE A 237 -23.62 -10.35 2.31
N VAL A 238 -22.33 -10.58 2.46
CA VAL A 238 -21.64 -10.53 3.76
C VAL A 238 -21.61 -9.12 4.34
N ASN A 239 -21.22 -8.15 3.54
CA ASN A 239 -20.97 -6.77 3.99
C ASN A 239 -22.25 -5.95 4.18
N SER A 240 -23.36 -6.36 3.53
CA SER A 240 -24.67 -5.68 3.66
C SER A 240 -25.55 -6.23 4.79
N SER A 241 -25.04 -7.18 5.59
CA SER A 241 -25.82 -7.75 6.69
C SER A 241 -26.19 -6.70 7.76
N ASP A 242 -27.39 -6.76 8.30
CA ASP A 242 -27.84 -5.83 9.33
C ASP A 242 -26.98 -5.91 10.59
N ARG A 243 -26.47 -7.09 10.92
CA ARG A 243 -25.54 -7.25 12.04
C ARG A 243 -24.21 -6.51 11.83
N ARG A 244 -23.71 -6.44 10.58
CA ARG A 244 -22.54 -5.63 10.28
C ARG A 244 -22.84 -4.14 10.37
N LYS A 245 -23.98 -3.71 9.83
CA LYS A 245 -24.42 -2.30 9.93
C LYS A 245 -24.52 -1.86 11.38
N GLU A 246 -25.19 -2.66 12.23
CA GLU A 246 -25.34 -2.40 13.64
C GLU A 246 -24.00 -2.35 14.39
N ALA A 247 -23.10 -3.32 14.14
CA ALA A 247 -21.79 -3.35 14.75
C ALA A 247 -20.95 -2.13 14.36
N VAL A 248 -20.96 -1.73 13.09
CA VAL A 248 -20.26 -0.53 12.60
C VAL A 248 -20.86 0.74 13.21
N LYS A 249 -22.19 0.84 13.27
CA LYS A 249 -22.89 1.96 13.90
C LYS A 249 -22.49 2.13 15.38
N ASN A 250 -22.45 1.03 16.12
CA ASN A 250 -22.08 1.04 17.54
C ASN A 250 -20.62 1.50 17.71
N GLU A 251 -19.69 1.02 16.88
CA GLU A 251 -18.29 1.43 16.94
C GLU A 251 -18.09 2.90 16.55
N ILE A 252 -18.84 3.42 15.58
CA ILE A 252 -18.82 4.85 15.22
C ILE A 252 -19.38 5.70 16.37
N ALA A 253 -20.46 5.26 17.00
CA ALA A 253 -21.13 6.02 18.07
C ALA A 253 -20.25 6.25 19.31
N THR A 254 -19.28 5.38 19.55
CA THR A 254 -18.35 5.48 20.70
C THR A 254 -17.15 6.39 20.47
N ARG A 255 -17.02 7.02 19.27
CA ARG A 255 -15.85 7.81 18.88
C ARG A 255 -16.26 9.18 18.36
N ASP A 256 -15.62 10.22 18.85
CA ASP A 256 -15.87 11.57 18.32
C ASP A 256 -15.31 11.74 16.91
N LYS A 257 -14.09 11.30 16.68
CA LYS A 257 -13.40 11.39 15.40
C LYS A 257 -13.01 10.01 14.91
N VAL A 258 -13.44 9.62 13.72
CA VAL A 258 -13.17 8.28 13.20
C VAL A 258 -13.03 8.26 11.69
N ILE A 259 -12.06 7.48 11.22
CA ILE A 259 -11.87 7.17 9.80
C ILE A 259 -12.48 5.80 9.53
N VAL A 260 -13.27 5.67 8.46
CA VAL A 260 -13.84 4.39 8.04
C VAL A 260 -13.41 4.07 6.61
N PHE A 261 -12.62 3.00 6.46
CA PHE A 261 -12.22 2.50 5.15
C PHE A 261 -13.25 1.55 4.56
N TYR A 262 -13.52 1.69 3.27
CA TYR A 262 -14.44 0.86 2.50
C TYR A 262 -13.92 0.54 1.10
N ASN A 263 -14.46 -0.52 0.44
CA ASN A 263 -14.06 -0.92 -0.92
C ASN A 263 -15.07 -0.46 -2.00
N TYR A 264 -16.37 -0.67 -1.79
CA TYR A 264 -17.40 -0.61 -2.82
C TYR A 264 -18.38 0.53 -2.60
N ILE A 265 -19.05 0.97 -3.67
CA ILE A 265 -20.05 2.07 -3.61
C ILE A 265 -21.21 1.69 -2.69
N TYR A 266 -21.70 0.44 -2.73
CA TYR A 266 -22.78 0.02 -1.84
C TYR A 266 -22.39 0.07 -0.35
N GLU A 267 -21.12 -0.13 -0.03
CA GLU A 267 -20.59 0.04 1.34
C GLU A 267 -20.62 1.51 1.75
N LEU A 268 -20.27 2.42 0.83
CA LEU A 268 -20.39 3.85 1.06
C LEU A 268 -21.83 4.27 1.34
N ASP A 269 -22.80 3.73 0.60
CA ASP A 269 -24.21 4.07 0.81
C ASP A 269 -24.69 3.59 2.20
N ILE A 270 -24.31 2.38 2.60
CA ILE A 270 -24.57 1.88 3.98
C ILE A 270 -23.95 2.81 5.04
N LEU A 271 -22.71 3.22 4.84
CA LEU A 271 -22.02 4.12 5.78
C LEU A 271 -22.67 5.50 5.86
N LYS A 272 -23.16 6.05 4.73
CA LYS A 272 -23.94 7.29 4.74
C LYS A 272 -25.25 7.16 5.49
N ASP A 273 -25.93 6.03 5.36
CA ASP A 273 -27.18 5.77 6.12
C ASP A 273 -26.88 5.70 7.63
N ILE A 274 -25.81 5.01 8.03
CA ILE A 274 -25.36 4.98 9.42
C ILE A 274 -25.05 6.40 9.94
N CYS A 275 -24.37 7.24 9.15
CA CYS A 275 -24.07 8.61 9.54
C CYS A 275 -25.35 9.45 9.72
N ARG A 276 -26.37 9.29 8.86
CA ARG A 276 -27.67 9.95 8.99
C ARG A 276 -28.42 9.48 10.22
N GLU A 277 -28.46 8.18 10.48
CA GLU A 277 -29.11 7.62 11.68
C GLU A 277 -28.46 8.12 12.99
N LEU A 278 -27.14 8.31 12.99
CA LEU A 278 -26.41 8.89 14.13
C LEU A 278 -26.51 10.42 14.20
N ASN A 279 -27.12 11.06 13.21
CA ASN A 279 -27.16 12.53 13.05
C ASN A 279 -25.76 13.16 13.15
N ARG A 280 -24.75 12.55 12.49
CA ARG A 280 -23.36 12.99 12.53
C ARG A 280 -22.86 13.46 11.17
N ALA A 281 -22.08 14.54 11.17
CA ALA A 281 -21.40 15.04 9.98
C ALA A 281 -20.37 14.01 9.47
N TYR A 282 -20.36 13.79 8.14
CA TYR A 282 -19.38 12.94 7.48
C TYR A 282 -18.76 13.64 6.29
N TYR A 283 -17.54 13.25 5.98
CA TYR A 283 -16.73 13.74 4.87
C TYR A 283 -16.23 12.55 4.07
N GLN A 284 -15.87 12.76 2.79
CA GLN A 284 -15.55 11.68 1.88
C GLN A 284 -14.21 11.88 1.19
N TYR A 285 -13.47 10.78 1.06
CA TYR A 285 -12.29 10.72 0.21
C TYR A 285 -12.36 9.48 -0.69
N ASN A 286 -12.65 9.70 -1.97
CA ASN A 286 -12.85 8.64 -2.96
C ASN A 286 -12.46 9.14 -4.36
N GLY A 287 -12.68 8.35 -5.40
CA GLY A 287 -12.33 8.70 -6.78
C GLY A 287 -12.96 9.98 -7.32
N SER A 288 -14.08 10.45 -6.75
CA SER A 288 -14.82 11.64 -7.21
C SER A 288 -14.80 12.80 -6.21
N LYS A 289 -14.59 12.54 -4.92
CA LYS A 289 -14.56 13.55 -3.86
C LYS A 289 -13.26 13.45 -3.05
N HIS A 290 -12.61 14.59 -2.82
CA HIS A 290 -11.37 14.72 -2.06
C HIS A 290 -11.56 15.80 -0.98
N GLU A 291 -12.51 15.59 -0.06
CA GLU A 291 -12.76 16.54 1.02
C GLU A 291 -11.60 16.52 2.00
N THR A 292 -11.27 17.66 2.58
CA THR A 292 -10.22 17.76 3.61
C THR A 292 -10.69 17.20 4.94
N ILE A 293 -9.75 16.70 5.76
CA ILE A 293 -10.06 16.29 7.13
C ILE A 293 -10.51 17.54 7.92
N PRO A 294 -11.70 17.50 8.56
CA PRO A 294 -12.24 18.66 9.26
C PRO A 294 -11.49 18.94 10.57
N ASN A 295 -11.51 20.21 10.99
CA ASN A 295 -10.96 20.64 12.29
C ASN A 295 -11.99 20.60 13.43
N SER A 296 -13.23 20.14 13.17
CA SER A 296 -14.27 20.04 14.19
C SER A 296 -13.95 18.95 15.22
N ASP A 297 -14.62 19.02 16.39
CA ASP A 297 -14.42 18.07 17.49
C ASP A 297 -15.06 16.71 17.24
N SER A 298 -16.04 16.65 16.34
CA SER A 298 -16.73 15.41 15.97
C SER A 298 -16.89 15.30 14.45
N TRP A 299 -16.44 14.18 13.88
CA TRP A 299 -16.60 13.90 12.47
C TRP A 299 -16.40 12.42 12.13
N ILE A 300 -16.93 12.00 10.98
CA ILE A 300 -16.71 10.70 10.38
C ILE A 300 -16.07 10.93 9.01
N TYR A 301 -14.94 10.26 8.73
CA TYR A 301 -14.25 10.40 7.45
C TYR A 301 -14.29 9.09 6.69
N LEU A 302 -15.08 9.05 5.61
CA LEU A 302 -15.33 7.86 4.78
C LEU A 302 -14.31 7.80 3.65
N VAL A 303 -13.45 6.80 3.66
CA VAL A 303 -12.29 6.69 2.77
C VAL A 303 -12.36 5.44 1.91
N GLN A 304 -12.40 5.60 0.59
CA GLN A 304 -12.27 4.47 -0.33
C GLN A 304 -10.82 4.02 -0.41
N TYR A 305 -10.54 2.72 -0.26
CA TYR A 305 -9.17 2.19 -0.27
C TYR A 305 -8.36 2.58 -1.50
N THR A 306 -8.96 2.51 -2.70
CA THR A 306 -8.27 2.82 -3.96
C THR A 306 -7.81 4.27 -4.07
N ALA A 307 -8.55 5.19 -3.45
CA ALA A 307 -8.23 6.61 -3.44
C ALA A 307 -7.43 7.03 -2.21
N GLY A 308 -7.69 6.43 -1.05
CA GLY A 308 -7.24 6.91 0.26
C GLY A 308 -6.15 6.12 0.95
N ALA A 309 -5.72 4.96 0.42
CA ALA A 309 -4.61 4.23 1.01
C ALA A 309 -3.25 4.95 0.86
N GLU A 310 -3.14 5.87 -0.11
CA GLU A 310 -1.93 6.65 -0.38
C GLU A 310 -2.24 8.15 -0.27
N ALA A 311 -1.26 8.95 0.20
CA ALA A 311 -1.18 10.41 0.04
C ALA A 311 -2.05 11.33 0.93
N TRP A 312 -2.41 10.94 2.16
CA TRP A 312 -2.85 11.88 3.20
C TRP A 312 -2.50 11.33 4.59
N ASN A 313 -2.48 12.19 5.58
CA ASN A 313 -2.15 11.84 6.96
C ASN A 313 -3.16 12.47 7.90
N CYS A 314 -3.48 11.76 8.97
CA CYS A 314 -4.34 12.27 10.02
C CYS A 314 -3.71 12.00 11.38
N THR A 315 -3.50 13.05 12.16
CA THR A 315 -2.99 12.97 13.52
C THR A 315 -4.02 13.47 14.55
N THR A 316 -5.27 13.71 14.09
CA THR A 316 -6.35 14.26 14.90
C THR A 316 -7.38 13.22 15.34
N THR A 317 -7.16 11.95 15.00
CA THR A 317 -7.93 10.79 15.51
C THR A 317 -6.99 9.65 15.86
N ASP A 318 -7.41 8.84 16.81
CA ASP A 318 -6.73 7.62 17.25
C ASP A 318 -7.32 6.34 16.63
N SER A 319 -8.39 6.47 15.82
CA SER A 319 -9.22 5.32 15.44
C SER A 319 -9.46 5.19 13.94
N ILE A 320 -9.24 3.97 13.42
CA ILE A 320 -9.64 3.55 12.08
C ILE A 320 -10.55 2.32 12.18
N LEU A 321 -11.65 2.36 11.45
CA LEU A 321 -12.54 1.24 11.23
C LEU A 321 -12.38 0.73 9.80
N PHE A 322 -12.24 -0.57 9.63
CA PHE A 322 -12.19 -1.24 8.33
C PHE A 322 -13.52 -1.96 8.11
N PHE A 323 -14.44 -1.30 7.40
CA PHE A 323 -15.79 -1.84 7.13
C PHE A 323 -15.75 -3.21 6.46
N SER A 324 -14.79 -3.39 5.56
CA SER A 324 -14.46 -4.67 4.94
C SER A 324 -12.96 -4.74 4.63
N LEU A 325 -12.39 -5.93 4.51
CA LEU A 325 -10.98 -6.09 4.20
C LEU A 325 -10.69 -5.79 2.72
N ASN A 326 -9.56 -5.16 2.43
CA ASN A 326 -9.06 -5.06 1.06
C ASN A 326 -8.30 -6.33 0.67
N TYR A 327 -8.21 -6.63 -0.63
CA TYR A 327 -7.51 -7.82 -1.14
C TYR A 327 -5.98 -7.74 -1.03
N SER A 328 -5.44 -6.55 -0.81
CA SER A 328 -4.00 -6.29 -0.78
C SER A 328 -3.52 -6.01 0.64
N TYR A 329 -2.58 -6.85 1.12
CA TYR A 329 -1.86 -6.57 2.36
C TYR A 329 -1.24 -5.15 2.37
N ARG A 330 -0.60 -4.76 1.25
CA ARG A 330 0.03 -3.45 1.12
C ARG A 330 -0.96 -2.30 1.35
N ILE A 331 -2.15 -2.39 0.76
CA ILE A 331 -3.19 -1.36 0.92
C ILE A 331 -3.67 -1.31 2.38
N MET A 332 -3.86 -2.46 3.02
CA MET A 332 -4.23 -2.52 4.44
C MET A 332 -3.15 -1.88 5.33
N ASP A 333 -1.89 -2.25 5.14
CA ASP A 333 -0.75 -1.71 5.89
C ASP A 333 -0.59 -0.19 5.70
N GLN A 334 -0.74 0.29 4.47
CA GLN A 334 -0.73 1.72 4.17
C GLN A 334 -1.90 2.48 4.81
N SER A 335 -3.08 1.86 4.86
CA SER A 335 -4.26 2.44 5.50
C SER A 335 -4.10 2.56 7.02
N GLU A 336 -3.56 1.55 7.69
CA GLU A 336 -3.20 1.63 9.12
C GLU A 336 -2.19 2.76 9.37
N GLY A 337 -1.22 2.93 8.48
CA GLY A 337 -0.21 3.98 8.57
C GLY A 337 -0.73 5.41 8.46
N ARG A 338 -2.04 5.63 8.16
CA ARG A 338 -2.59 7.00 8.02
C ARG A 338 -2.64 7.78 9.33
N ILE A 339 -2.86 7.11 10.45
CA ILE A 339 -2.88 7.73 11.79
C ILE A 339 -1.64 7.40 12.61
N ASN A 340 -0.94 6.31 12.30
CA ASN A 340 0.28 5.92 13.01
C ASN A 340 1.48 6.71 12.48
N ARG A 341 1.64 7.92 12.96
CA ARG A 341 2.68 8.88 12.53
C ARG A 341 3.61 9.21 13.69
N VAL A 342 4.84 9.60 13.38
CA VAL A 342 5.84 10.01 14.40
C VAL A 342 5.35 11.19 15.22
N ASN A 343 4.59 12.09 14.59
CA ASN A 343 4.03 13.29 15.21
C ASN A 343 2.60 13.14 15.75
N THR A 344 2.09 11.93 15.89
CA THR A 344 0.79 11.73 16.58
C THR A 344 0.91 12.02 18.08
N SER A 345 -0.09 12.66 18.64
CA SER A 345 -0.18 12.93 20.09
C SER A 345 -0.78 11.76 20.87
N PHE A 346 -1.33 10.76 20.18
CA PHE A 346 -2.01 9.63 20.82
C PHE A 346 -1.02 8.56 21.26
N GLU A 347 -1.15 8.08 22.50
CA GLU A 347 -0.38 6.94 23.02
C GLU A 347 -0.96 5.60 22.55
N ASN A 348 -2.26 5.53 22.34
CA ASN A 348 -2.97 4.35 21.87
C ASN A 348 -3.65 4.63 20.53
N LEU A 349 -3.54 3.69 19.60
CA LEU A 349 -4.25 3.69 18.33
C LEU A 349 -5.13 2.45 18.23
N TYR A 350 -6.33 2.62 17.69
CA TYR A 350 -7.36 1.58 17.63
C TYR A 350 -7.70 1.27 16.17
N TYR A 351 -7.53 0.01 15.80
CA TYR A 351 -7.89 -0.50 14.48
C TYR A 351 -8.95 -1.57 14.62
N VAL A 352 -10.16 -1.30 14.12
CA VAL A 352 -11.29 -2.21 14.22
C VAL A 352 -11.58 -2.82 12.86
N TYR A 353 -11.56 -4.14 12.79
CA TYR A 353 -11.78 -4.92 11.55
C TYR A 353 -13.11 -5.64 11.65
N PHE A 354 -14.03 -5.34 10.74
CA PHE A 354 -15.28 -6.09 10.62
C PHE A 354 -15.10 -7.27 9.67
N LYS A 355 -15.40 -8.46 10.16
CA LYS A 355 -15.27 -9.73 9.46
C LYS A 355 -16.51 -10.57 9.64
N SER A 356 -16.59 -11.64 8.86
CA SER A 356 -17.59 -12.67 9.00
C SER A 356 -16.94 -14.07 8.96
N PRO A 357 -17.63 -15.12 9.41
CA PRO A 357 -17.18 -16.51 9.22
C PRO A 357 -17.41 -17.02 7.79
N ALA A 358 -17.75 -16.16 6.83
CA ALA A 358 -17.87 -16.55 5.42
C ALA A 358 -16.52 -16.94 4.83
N SER A 359 -16.52 -17.96 3.97
CA SER A 359 -15.29 -18.48 3.33
C SER A 359 -14.52 -17.43 2.56
N ILE A 360 -15.18 -16.41 1.99
CA ILE A 360 -14.55 -15.30 1.28
C ILE A 360 -13.75 -14.41 2.23
N ASP A 361 -14.33 -13.99 3.35
CA ASP A 361 -13.64 -13.13 4.34
C ASP A 361 -12.45 -13.88 4.97
N ASP A 362 -12.59 -15.16 5.20
CA ASP A 362 -11.53 -16.00 5.75
C ASP A 362 -10.37 -16.18 4.76
N ALA A 363 -10.67 -16.38 3.49
CA ALA A 363 -9.66 -16.49 2.44
C ALA A 363 -8.89 -15.17 2.23
N ILE A 364 -9.59 -14.03 2.23
CA ILE A 364 -8.96 -12.70 2.16
C ILE A 364 -8.06 -12.50 3.38
N SER A 365 -8.56 -12.80 4.57
CA SER A 365 -7.82 -12.65 5.82
C SER A 365 -6.53 -13.50 5.85
N ARG A 366 -6.59 -14.75 5.36
CA ARG A 366 -5.41 -15.60 5.22
C ARG A 366 -4.38 -15.03 4.26
N SER A 367 -4.83 -14.48 3.12
CA SER A 367 -3.95 -13.85 2.14
C SER A 367 -3.22 -12.64 2.73
N ILE A 368 -3.95 -11.78 3.47
CA ILE A 368 -3.38 -10.62 4.16
C ILE A 368 -2.36 -11.06 5.22
N LYS A 369 -2.69 -12.06 6.05
CA LYS A 369 -1.76 -12.60 7.07
C LYS A 369 -0.48 -13.16 6.45
N SER A 370 -0.58 -13.74 5.25
CA SER A 370 0.55 -14.24 4.48
C SER A 370 1.27 -13.15 3.70
N LYS A 371 0.93 -11.87 3.88
CA LYS A 371 1.43 -10.70 3.14
C LYS A 371 1.28 -10.83 1.62
N LYS A 372 0.24 -11.50 1.16
CA LYS A 372 -0.06 -11.74 -0.26
C LYS A 372 -1.30 -10.96 -0.69
N LYS A 373 -1.43 -10.75 -2.00
CA LYS A 373 -2.68 -10.29 -2.60
C LYS A 373 -3.63 -11.47 -2.75
N PHE A 374 -4.90 -11.30 -2.36
CA PHE A 374 -5.95 -12.29 -2.61
C PHE A 374 -6.19 -12.42 -4.11
N ASN A 375 -6.24 -13.67 -4.59
CA ASN A 375 -6.52 -13.97 -5.99
C ASN A 375 -7.92 -14.58 -6.12
N GLU A 376 -8.85 -13.79 -6.68
CA GLU A 376 -10.26 -14.15 -6.86
C GLU A 376 -10.40 -15.43 -7.67
N ARG A 377 -9.74 -15.50 -8.84
CA ARG A 377 -9.82 -16.65 -9.75
C ARG A 377 -9.38 -17.95 -9.07
N ASN A 378 -8.21 -17.94 -8.43
CA ASN A 378 -7.70 -19.14 -7.74
C ASN A 378 -8.63 -19.59 -6.61
N TRP A 379 -9.20 -18.63 -5.88
CA TRP A 379 -10.14 -18.96 -4.81
C TRP A 379 -11.44 -19.55 -5.36
N VAL A 380 -12.01 -18.95 -6.40
CA VAL A 380 -13.25 -19.42 -7.04
C VAL A 380 -13.05 -20.80 -7.67
N THR A 381 -11.93 -21.07 -8.33
CA THR A 381 -11.58 -22.40 -8.86
C THR A 381 -11.58 -23.47 -7.76
N ASN A 382 -11.11 -23.14 -6.56
CA ASN A 382 -11.11 -24.08 -5.44
C ASN A 382 -12.52 -24.35 -4.86
N ILE A 383 -13.42 -23.35 -4.91
CA ILE A 383 -14.79 -23.48 -4.39
C ILE A 383 -15.74 -24.09 -5.43
N CYS A 384 -15.54 -23.76 -6.69
CA CYS A 384 -16.38 -24.18 -7.81
C CYS A 384 -15.52 -24.77 -8.94
N PRO A 385 -14.90 -25.96 -8.74
CA PRO A 385 -13.96 -26.51 -9.72
C PRO A 385 -14.60 -26.80 -11.08
N ASP A 386 -15.90 -27.11 -11.11
CA ASP A 386 -16.65 -27.45 -12.35
C ASP A 386 -17.20 -26.23 -13.09
N TRP A 387 -16.85 -25.01 -12.67
CA TRP A 387 -17.41 -23.80 -13.29
C TRP A 387 -16.69 -23.40 -14.57
N SER A 388 -17.31 -23.70 -15.72
CA SER A 388 -16.77 -23.46 -17.06
C SER A 388 -16.56 -21.97 -17.41
N ALA A 389 -17.28 -21.04 -16.77
CA ALA A 389 -17.11 -19.60 -17.01
C ALA A 389 -15.75 -19.09 -16.54
N ILE A 390 -15.13 -19.71 -15.53
CA ILE A 390 -13.79 -19.35 -15.03
C ILE A 390 -12.71 -19.61 -16.08
N SER A 391 -12.90 -20.61 -16.93
CA SER A 391 -11.93 -21.01 -17.96
C SER A 391 -11.93 -20.10 -19.19
N LYS A 392 -12.95 -19.23 -19.35
CA LYS A 392 -13.09 -18.33 -20.51
C LYS A 392 -12.43 -16.97 -20.34
N GLU A 393 -11.99 -16.61 -19.14
CA GLU A 393 -11.16 -15.40 -18.90
C GLU A 393 -9.70 -15.71 -19.26
N ASN A 394 -9.35 -15.56 -20.54
CA ASN A 394 -7.95 -15.58 -21.04
C ASN A 394 -7.35 -14.19 -21.04
#